data_3c9a1bdad4ae5472ae55ba4a1db1fe49
#
_entry.id   3c9a1bdad4ae5472ae55ba4a1db1fe49
#
_cell.length_a   1.000
_cell.length_b   1.000
_cell.length_c   1.000
_cell.angle_alpha   90.00
_cell.angle_beta   90.00
_cell.angle_gamma   90.00
#
_symmetry.space_group_name_H-M   'P 1'
#
loop_
_entity.id
_entity.type
_entity.pdbx_description
1 polymer ?
#
loop_
_entity_poly.entity_id
_entity_poly.type
_entity_poly.pdbx_seq_one_letter_code
_entity_poly.pdbx_strand_id
1 'polypeptide(L)'
;MRINLHPRVVVVVAAFALLCAVALASPRSASAEVLDRIIATVNGHVILQSDWDEALCYEALLSNRTLAQFTDDDRRAVLDRLIDQELLREQMNSAGFVHATDAEIDARLAEARKLYPQAASPQQWQSLLAQYHINETDLRTRIRTQIDLMRLVDARLRPAVQIDSKTIEAYYRDQFVPKLKQSGAADVPLAEVSSKIREVLTQQKVSELLVSWLQTLRSEGDVHIPGVTPSANDPGVQSQ
;
A
#
# COMPACT_ATOMS: atom_id res chain seq x y z
N MET A 1 58.15 53.57 22.73
CA MET A 1 57.36 54.06 21.61
C MET A 1 55.89 53.82 21.94
N ARG A 2 55.20 54.84 22.48
CA ARG A 2 53.78 54.74 22.87
C ARG A 2 52.92 55.09 21.66
N ILE A 3 52.19 54.14 21.14
CA ILE A 3 51.27 54.40 20.03
C ILE A 3 49.98 54.97 20.61
N ASN A 4 49.81 56.30 20.45
CA ASN A 4 48.54 56.97 20.82
C ASN A 4 47.51 56.65 19.74
N LEU A 5 46.66 55.65 19.97
CA LEU A 5 45.53 55.38 19.10
C LEU A 5 44.44 56.45 19.43
N HIS A 6 44.00 57.19 18.40
CA HIS A 6 42.90 58.13 18.51
C HIS A 6 41.62 57.44 19.01
N PRO A 7 40.90 58.02 19.96
CA PRO A 7 39.71 57.38 20.57
C PRO A 7 38.63 57.00 19.53
N ARG A 8 38.61 57.68 18.38
CA ARG A 8 37.67 57.36 17.26
C ARG A 8 38.00 56.02 16.58
N VAL A 9 39.26 55.60 16.51
CA VAL A 9 39.67 54.31 15.92
C VAL A 9 39.30 53.16 16.85
N VAL A 10 39.44 53.31 18.15
CA VAL A 10 39.06 52.32 19.16
C VAL A 10 37.56 52.03 19.14
N VAL A 11 36.73 53.09 18.98
CA VAL A 11 35.27 52.92 18.92
C VAL A 11 34.84 52.19 17.63
N VAL A 12 35.46 52.46 16.49
CA VAL A 12 35.14 51.80 15.22
C VAL A 12 35.54 50.33 15.25
N VAL A 13 36.71 49.97 15.81
CA VAL A 13 37.14 48.57 15.93
C VAL A 13 36.27 47.82 16.94
N ALA A 14 35.84 48.43 18.03
CA ALA A 14 34.94 47.81 19.00
C ALA A 14 33.55 47.58 18.41
N ALA A 15 33.01 48.51 17.60
CA ALA A 15 31.72 48.34 16.90
C ALA A 15 31.77 47.24 15.84
N PHE A 16 32.89 47.09 15.14
CA PHE A 16 33.06 46.04 14.14
C PHE A 16 33.21 44.65 14.78
N ALA A 17 33.91 44.52 15.90
CA ALA A 17 34.02 43.30 16.68
C ALA A 17 32.68 42.85 17.28
N LEU A 18 31.82 43.79 17.70
CA LEU A 18 30.47 43.50 18.21
C LEU A 18 29.53 43.03 17.09
N LEU A 19 29.65 43.58 15.87
CA LEU A 19 28.86 43.18 14.70
C LEU A 19 29.22 41.77 14.22
N CYS A 20 30.51 41.39 14.25
CA CYS A 20 30.97 40.06 13.94
C CYS A 20 30.53 39.00 14.96
N ALA A 21 30.41 39.36 16.26
CA ALA A 21 29.95 38.44 17.32
C ALA A 21 28.45 38.09 17.17
N VAL A 22 27.64 39.03 16.68
CA VAL A 22 26.18 38.78 16.44
C VAL A 22 25.96 37.87 15.23
N ALA A 23 26.84 37.92 14.21
CA ALA A 23 26.74 37.04 13.02
C ALA A 23 27.07 35.56 13.30
N LEU A 24 27.79 35.27 14.41
CA LEU A 24 28.13 33.90 14.83
C LEU A 24 27.07 33.24 15.71
N ALA A 25 26.09 34.03 16.18
CA ALA A 25 24.96 33.55 16.99
C ALA A 25 23.71 33.20 16.18
N SER A 26 23.85 32.91 14.87
CA SER A 26 22.73 32.35 14.10
C SER A 26 22.33 31.01 14.73
N PRO A 27 21.08 30.87 15.22
CA PRO A 27 20.62 29.57 15.68
C PRO A 27 20.74 28.61 14.50
N ARG A 28 21.64 27.65 14.58
CA ARG A 28 21.58 26.50 13.70
C ARG A 28 20.20 25.90 13.96
N SER A 29 19.29 26.06 12.99
CA SER A 29 18.07 25.29 12.97
C SER A 29 18.54 23.85 12.99
N ALA A 30 18.49 23.21 14.18
CA ALA A 30 18.58 21.78 14.28
C ALA A 30 17.40 21.30 13.42
N SER A 31 17.72 20.75 12.23
CA SER A 31 16.76 19.98 11.46
C SER A 31 16.34 18.89 12.42
N ALA A 32 15.13 18.97 12.97
CA ALA A 32 14.57 17.89 13.75
C ALA A 32 14.53 16.71 12.78
N GLU A 33 15.43 15.74 12.99
CA GLU A 33 15.39 14.46 12.32
C GLU A 33 14.03 13.87 12.69
N VAL A 34 13.11 13.85 11.74
CA VAL A 34 11.80 13.23 11.94
C VAL A 34 12.07 11.73 12.01
N LEU A 35 12.22 11.23 13.23
CA LEU A 35 12.28 9.79 13.46
C LEU A 35 10.94 9.21 13.05
N ASP A 36 10.97 8.38 12.02
CA ASP A 36 9.78 7.71 11.52
C ASP A 36 9.23 6.76 12.59
N ARG A 37 7.93 6.77 12.79
CA ARG A 37 7.30 6.02 13.88
C ARG A 37 6.99 4.60 13.43
N ILE A 38 7.36 3.61 14.25
CA ILE A 38 6.91 2.23 14.07
C ILE A 38 5.41 2.15 14.37
N ILE A 39 4.62 1.69 13.41
CA ILE A 39 3.17 1.50 13.56
C ILE A 39 2.76 0.03 13.64
N ALA A 40 3.58 -0.88 13.12
CA ALA A 40 3.42 -2.32 13.31
C ALA A 40 4.76 -3.03 13.13
N THR A 41 4.86 -4.24 13.67
CA THR A 41 5.91 -5.21 13.33
C THR A 41 5.27 -6.53 12.93
N VAL A 42 5.86 -7.21 11.96
CA VAL A 42 5.41 -8.51 11.45
C VAL A 42 6.63 -9.42 11.36
N ASN A 43 6.70 -10.43 12.21
CA ASN A 43 7.85 -11.37 12.30
C ASN A 43 9.21 -10.65 12.39
N GLY A 44 9.25 -9.53 13.12
CA GLY A 44 10.45 -8.69 13.24
C GLY A 44 10.66 -7.68 12.11
N HIS A 45 9.85 -7.72 11.06
CA HIS A 45 9.83 -6.69 10.01
C HIS A 45 9.05 -5.47 10.48
N VAL A 46 9.63 -4.28 10.29
CA VAL A 46 9.03 -3.02 10.79
C VAL A 46 8.20 -2.38 9.69
N ILE A 47 6.97 -1.99 10.02
CA ILE A 47 6.12 -1.12 9.20
C ILE A 47 6.13 0.27 9.83
N LEU A 48 6.57 1.26 9.06
CA LEU A 48 6.71 2.63 9.50
C LEU A 48 5.46 3.47 9.19
N GLN A 49 5.35 4.61 9.84
CA GLN A 49 4.31 5.59 9.55
C GLN A 49 4.37 6.05 8.08
N SER A 50 5.57 6.27 7.56
CA SER A 50 5.77 6.63 6.15
C SER A 50 5.25 5.56 5.18
N ASP A 51 5.44 4.27 5.48
CA ASP A 51 4.92 3.16 4.66
C ASP A 51 3.38 3.19 4.60
N TRP A 52 2.76 3.48 5.76
CA TRP A 52 1.31 3.60 5.85
C TRP A 52 0.77 4.82 5.13
N ASP A 53 1.39 5.99 5.32
CA ASP A 53 1.00 7.23 4.64
C ASP A 53 1.12 7.07 3.12
N GLU A 54 2.17 6.43 2.64
CA GLU A 54 2.36 6.13 1.23
C GLU A 54 1.32 5.14 0.69
N ALA A 55 0.96 4.11 1.49
CA ALA A 55 -0.11 3.17 1.14
C ALA A 55 -1.48 3.86 1.06
N LEU A 56 -1.75 4.81 1.96
CA LEU A 56 -2.97 5.64 1.93
C LEU A 56 -3.03 6.51 0.67
N CYS A 57 -1.91 7.14 0.28
CA CYS A 57 -1.82 7.93 -0.95
C CYS A 57 -2.08 7.06 -2.19
N TYR A 58 -1.53 5.86 -2.22
CA TYR A 58 -1.76 4.89 -3.30
C TYR A 58 -3.23 4.45 -3.38
N GLU A 59 -3.85 4.13 -2.24
CA GLU A 59 -5.28 3.79 -2.19
C GLU A 59 -6.17 4.95 -2.63
N ALA A 60 -5.82 6.17 -2.23
CA ALA A 60 -6.50 7.39 -2.64
C ALA A 60 -6.44 7.58 -4.17
N LEU A 61 -5.27 7.36 -4.77
CA LEU A 61 -5.09 7.37 -6.22
C LEU A 61 -5.96 6.31 -6.90
N LEU A 62 -5.97 5.06 -6.44
CA LEU A 62 -6.72 3.98 -7.09
C LEU A 62 -8.24 4.13 -6.95
N SER A 63 -8.70 4.71 -5.84
CA SER A 63 -10.14 4.93 -5.58
C SER A 63 -10.66 6.28 -6.09
N ASN A 64 -9.79 7.11 -6.68
CA ASN A 64 -10.09 8.49 -7.09
C ASN A 64 -10.72 9.30 -5.94
N ARG A 65 -10.16 9.15 -4.73
CA ARG A 65 -10.58 9.83 -3.50
C ARG A 65 -9.46 10.71 -2.99
N THR A 66 -9.80 11.76 -2.23
CA THR A 66 -8.80 12.51 -1.46
C THR A 66 -8.57 11.86 -0.11
N LEU A 67 -7.39 12.06 0.50
CA LEU A 67 -7.08 11.55 1.85
C LEU A 67 -8.06 12.04 2.93
N ALA A 68 -8.67 13.22 2.74
CA ALA A 68 -9.67 13.77 3.64
C ALA A 68 -11.00 12.98 3.63
N GLN A 69 -11.25 12.19 2.60
CA GLN A 69 -12.44 11.35 2.48
C GLN A 69 -12.26 9.95 3.12
N PHE A 70 -11.06 9.65 3.62
CA PHE A 70 -10.79 8.39 4.30
C PHE A 70 -11.24 8.47 5.76
N THR A 71 -12.10 7.55 6.14
CA THR A 71 -12.50 7.35 7.53
C THR A 71 -11.39 6.64 8.31
N ASP A 72 -11.52 6.60 9.64
CA ASP A 72 -10.60 5.83 10.48
C ASP A 72 -10.63 4.33 10.15
N ASP A 73 -11.78 3.80 9.74
CA ASP A 73 -11.91 2.42 9.32
C ASP A 73 -11.22 2.16 7.97
N ASP A 74 -11.33 3.09 7.00
CA ASP A 74 -10.57 3.03 5.74
C ASP A 74 -9.05 3.00 6.04
N ARG A 75 -8.60 3.87 6.93
CA ARG A 75 -7.18 3.96 7.32
C ARG A 75 -6.69 2.68 8.00
N ARG A 76 -7.50 2.13 8.91
CA ARG A 76 -7.22 0.84 9.55
C ARG A 76 -7.13 -0.29 8.53
N ALA A 77 -8.09 -0.36 7.59
CA ALA A 77 -8.08 -1.37 6.54
C ALA A 77 -6.83 -1.28 5.64
N VAL A 78 -6.25 -0.09 5.43
CA VAL A 78 -4.96 0.06 4.72
C VAL A 78 -3.81 -0.51 5.54
N LEU A 79 -3.77 -0.27 6.86
CA LEU A 79 -2.76 -0.86 7.74
C LEU A 79 -2.86 -2.39 7.78
N ASP A 80 -4.07 -2.92 7.91
CA ASP A 80 -4.31 -4.36 7.88
C ASP A 80 -3.81 -4.99 6.58
N ARG A 81 -4.04 -4.32 5.44
CA ARG A 81 -3.50 -4.79 4.15
C ARG A 81 -1.97 -4.75 4.08
N LEU A 82 -1.30 -3.77 4.68
CA LEU A 82 0.15 -3.74 4.76
C LEU A 82 0.69 -4.92 5.58
N ILE A 83 0.07 -5.23 6.71
CA ILE A 83 0.41 -6.39 7.53
C ILE A 83 0.23 -7.69 6.73
N ASP A 84 -0.91 -7.86 6.04
CA ASP A 84 -1.18 -9.02 5.20
C ASP A 84 -0.18 -9.14 4.04
N GLN A 85 0.17 -8.02 3.40
CA GLN A 85 1.18 -8.00 2.34
C GLN A 85 2.55 -8.45 2.85
N GLU A 86 2.93 -8.06 4.07
CA GLU A 86 4.19 -8.47 4.67
C GLU A 86 4.21 -9.97 4.96
N LEU A 87 3.15 -10.51 5.58
CA LEU A 87 2.99 -11.94 5.82
C LEU A 87 3.07 -12.76 4.51
N LEU A 88 2.42 -12.30 3.44
CA LEU A 88 2.48 -12.94 2.14
C LEU A 88 3.85 -12.80 1.48
N ARG A 89 4.54 -11.65 1.64
CA ARG A 89 5.87 -11.40 1.08
C ARG A 89 6.89 -12.40 1.61
N GLU A 90 6.82 -12.77 2.87
CA GLU A 90 7.67 -13.80 3.47
C GLU A 90 7.48 -15.17 2.78
N GLN A 91 6.28 -15.44 2.27
CA GLN A 91 5.98 -16.71 1.57
C GLN A 91 6.56 -16.75 0.14
N MET A 92 7.00 -15.61 -0.42
CA MET A 92 7.60 -15.54 -1.76
C MET A 92 9.07 -15.99 -1.82
N ASN A 93 9.70 -16.27 -0.68
CA ASN A 93 11.14 -16.61 -0.58
C ASN A 93 11.51 -18.01 -1.14
N SER A 94 10.68 -18.58 -2.01
CA SER A 94 10.96 -19.86 -2.66
C SER A 94 11.81 -19.68 -3.93
N ALA A 95 12.83 -20.52 -4.10
CA ALA A 95 13.62 -20.54 -5.33
C ALA A 95 12.71 -20.82 -6.54
N GLY A 96 12.77 -19.95 -7.55
CA GLY A 96 11.98 -20.10 -8.79
C GLY A 96 10.71 -19.24 -8.86
N PHE A 97 10.48 -18.31 -7.91
CA PHE A 97 9.38 -17.37 -8.04
C PHE A 97 9.57 -16.45 -9.25
N VAL A 98 8.56 -16.34 -10.10
CA VAL A 98 8.59 -15.53 -11.33
C VAL A 98 7.99 -14.16 -11.01
N HIS A 99 8.84 -13.14 -10.95
CA HIS A 99 8.42 -11.76 -10.73
C HIS A 99 7.70 -11.14 -11.93
N ALA A 100 6.93 -10.09 -11.66
CA ALA A 100 6.25 -9.30 -12.68
C ALA A 100 7.26 -8.66 -13.65
N THR A 101 6.94 -8.75 -14.93
CA THR A 101 7.70 -8.11 -16.01
C THR A 101 7.35 -6.63 -16.14
N ASP A 102 8.22 -5.82 -16.73
CA ASP A 102 7.93 -4.42 -16.98
C ASP A 102 6.70 -4.23 -17.90
N ALA A 103 6.48 -5.13 -18.87
CA ALA A 103 5.29 -5.10 -19.73
C ALA A 103 3.98 -5.27 -18.95
N GLU A 104 3.96 -6.12 -17.93
CA GLU A 104 2.79 -6.31 -17.07
C GLU A 104 2.56 -5.10 -16.16
N ILE A 105 3.65 -4.51 -15.66
CA ILE A 105 3.60 -3.27 -14.87
C ILE A 105 3.05 -2.14 -15.74
N ASP A 106 3.54 -1.99 -16.98
CA ASP A 106 3.08 -0.97 -17.92
C ASP A 106 1.60 -1.15 -18.26
N ALA A 107 1.13 -2.38 -18.46
CA ALA A 107 -0.27 -2.68 -18.70
C ALA A 107 -1.15 -2.26 -17.51
N ARG A 108 -0.73 -2.55 -16.27
CA ARG A 108 -1.44 -2.14 -15.05
C ARG A 108 -1.43 -0.63 -14.85
N LEU A 109 -0.29 0.01 -15.14
CA LEU A 109 -0.19 1.48 -15.11
C LEU A 109 -1.14 2.12 -16.12
N ALA A 110 -1.24 1.55 -17.33
CA ALA A 110 -2.18 2.03 -18.34
C ALA A 110 -3.64 1.90 -17.89
N GLU A 111 -4.02 0.83 -17.19
CA GLU A 111 -5.37 0.69 -16.61
C GLU A 111 -5.62 1.74 -15.51
N ALA A 112 -4.65 2.00 -14.63
CA ALA A 112 -4.77 3.04 -13.62
C ALA A 112 -4.96 4.43 -14.24
N ARG A 113 -4.26 4.73 -15.33
CA ARG A 113 -4.42 6.00 -16.08
C ARG A 113 -5.82 6.21 -16.65
N LYS A 114 -6.55 5.14 -16.98
CA LYS A 114 -7.94 5.24 -17.50
C LYS A 114 -8.90 5.84 -16.46
N LEU A 115 -8.59 5.76 -15.18
CA LEU A 115 -9.38 6.40 -14.11
C LEU A 115 -9.28 7.94 -14.17
N TYR A 116 -8.28 8.47 -14.90
CA TYR A 116 -7.96 9.89 -14.95
C TYR A 116 -7.86 10.40 -16.39
N PRO A 117 -8.97 10.47 -17.14
CA PRO A 117 -8.96 10.94 -18.55
C PRO A 117 -8.37 12.35 -18.71
N GLN A 118 -8.47 13.19 -17.67
CA GLN A 118 -7.93 14.55 -17.63
C GLN A 118 -6.40 14.61 -17.52
N ALA A 119 -5.75 13.49 -17.20
CA ALA A 119 -4.29 13.39 -17.06
C ALA A 119 -3.67 12.58 -18.22
N ALA A 120 -4.12 12.84 -19.45
CA ALA A 120 -3.73 12.08 -20.64
C ALA A 120 -2.27 12.30 -21.07
N SER A 121 -1.72 13.52 -20.86
CA SER A 121 -0.34 13.79 -21.19
C SER A 121 0.62 13.34 -20.08
N PRO A 122 1.89 13.02 -20.40
CA PRO A 122 2.89 12.65 -19.39
C PRO A 122 3.05 13.70 -18.28
N GLN A 123 3.02 14.99 -18.63
CA GLN A 123 3.16 16.08 -17.66
C GLN A 123 1.94 16.17 -16.72
N GLN A 124 0.72 16.03 -17.27
CA GLN A 124 -0.50 16.00 -16.48
C GLN A 124 -0.53 14.79 -15.54
N TRP A 125 -0.06 13.63 -16.01
CA TRP A 125 0.05 12.43 -15.19
C TRP A 125 1.03 12.62 -14.03
N GLN A 126 2.22 13.17 -14.28
CA GLN A 126 3.19 13.48 -13.23
C GLN A 126 2.64 14.49 -12.22
N SER A 127 1.94 15.53 -12.71
CA SER A 127 1.28 16.51 -11.84
C SER A 127 0.18 15.87 -10.98
N LEU A 128 -0.58 14.93 -11.53
CA LEU A 128 -1.58 14.17 -10.80
C LEU A 128 -0.93 13.31 -9.70
N LEU A 129 0.12 12.54 -10.04
CA LEU A 129 0.83 11.72 -9.06
C LEU A 129 1.40 12.58 -7.92
N ALA A 130 1.96 13.75 -8.25
CA ALA A 130 2.47 14.68 -7.25
C ALA A 130 1.38 15.20 -6.28
N GLN A 131 0.11 15.35 -6.73
CA GLN A 131 -1.02 15.69 -5.87
C GLN A 131 -1.32 14.60 -4.83
N TYR A 132 -1.03 13.35 -5.16
CA TYR A 132 -1.13 12.21 -4.25
C TYR A 132 0.19 11.89 -3.52
N HIS A 133 1.20 12.77 -3.62
CA HIS A 133 2.54 12.55 -3.04
C HIS A 133 3.20 11.24 -3.51
N ILE A 134 2.92 10.80 -4.73
CA ILE A 134 3.45 9.58 -5.34
C ILE A 134 4.34 9.98 -6.52
N ASN A 135 5.47 9.32 -6.69
CA ASN A 135 6.22 9.36 -7.96
C ASN A 135 5.96 8.08 -8.77
N GLU A 136 6.28 8.12 -10.06
CA GLU A 136 6.00 7.00 -10.96
C GLU A 136 6.85 5.75 -10.63
N THR A 137 8.05 5.92 -10.08
CA THR A 137 8.93 4.80 -9.69
C THR A 137 8.31 4.02 -8.52
N ASP A 138 7.81 4.73 -7.50
CA ASP A 138 7.17 4.11 -6.35
C ASP A 138 5.87 3.42 -6.76
N LEU A 139 5.08 4.08 -7.63
CA LEU A 139 3.87 3.48 -8.19
C LEU A 139 4.18 2.16 -8.94
N ARG A 140 5.22 2.14 -9.77
CA ARG A 140 5.66 0.93 -10.49
C ARG A 140 6.12 -0.17 -9.54
N THR A 141 6.83 0.18 -8.48
CA THR A 141 7.27 -0.77 -7.45
C THR A 141 6.08 -1.40 -6.72
N ARG A 142 5.08 -0.60 -6.36
CA ARG A 142 3.85 -1.10 -5.74
C ARG A 142 3.06 -1.99 -6.69
N ILE A 143 2.92 -1.61 -7.95
CA ILE A 143 2.26 -2.44 -8.97
C ILE A 143 2.99 -3.79 -9.11
N ARG A 144 4.33 -3.79 -9.17
CA ARG A 144 5.13 -5.03 -9.21
C ARG A 144 4.82 -5.92 -8.01
N THR A 145 4.91 -5.39 -6.80
CA THR A 145 4.61 -6.12 -5.57
C THR A 145 3.20 -6.69 -5.59
N GLN A 146 2.21 -5.93 -6.03
CA GLN A 146 0.83 -6.39 -6.11
C GLN A 146 0.66 -7.56 -7.11
N ILE A 147 1.28 -7.49 -8.29
CA ILE A 147 1.25 -8.58 -9.28
C ILE A 147 1.93 -9.83 -8.69
N ASP A 148 3.08 -9.66 -8.05
CA ASP A 148 3.82 -10.76 -7.44
C ASP A 148 3.02 -11.45 -6.33
N LEU A 149 2.37 -10.69 -5.45
CA LEU A 149 1.49 -11.25 -4.41
C LEU A 149 0.28 -11.98 -5.01
N MET A 150 -0.33 -11.43 -6.06
CA MET A 150 -1.44 -12.12 -6.75
C MET A 150 -0.98 -13.45 -7.36
N ARG A 151 0.22 -13.50 -7.95
CA ARG A 151 0.82 -14.73 -8.48
C ARG A 151 1.08 -15.78 -7.39
N LEU A 152 1.60 -15.34 -6.25
CA LEU A 152 1.80 -16.21 -5.09
C LEU A 152 0.48 -16.85 -4.65
N VAL A 153 -0.56 -16.02 -4.48
CA VAL A 153 -1.90 -16.46 -4.06
C VAL A 153 -2.48 -17.46 -5.07
N ASP A 154 -2.43 -17.12 -6.36
CA ASP A 154 -2.91 -18.00 -7.42
C ASP A 154 -2.13 -19.33 -7.47
N ALA A 155 -0.81 -19.28 -7.44
CA ALA A 155 0.02 -20.49 -7.49
C ALA A 155 -0.22 -21.43 -6.29
N ARG A 156 -0.49 -20.87 -5.11
CA ARG A 156 -0.69 -21.65 -3.88
C ARG A 156 -2.12 -22.16 -3.72
N LEU A 157 -3.12 -21.35 -4.03
CA LEU A 157 -4.51 -21.64 -3.67
C LEU A 157 -5.35 -22.19 -4.82
N ARG A 158 -5.14 -21.70 -6.05
CA ARG A 158 -5.93 -22.11 -7.22
C ARG A 158 -5.92 -23.64 -7.48
N PRO A 159 -4.79 -24.38 -7.32
CA PRO A 159 -4.77 -25.82 -7.53
C PRO A 159 -5.70 -26.63 -6.59
N ALA A 160 -6.01 -26.06 -5.41
CA ALA A 160 -6.90 -26.70 -4.44
C ALA A 160 -8.39 -26.47 -4.75
N VAL A 161 -8.72 -25.59 -5.72
CA VAL A 161 -10.10 -25.24 -6.05
C VAL A 161 -10.66 -26.16 -7.12
N GLN A 162 -11.78 -26.83 -6.81
CA GLN A 162 -12.54 -27.64 -7.77
C GLN A 162 -13.97 -27.12 -7.84
N ILE A 163 -14.43 -26.77 -9.05
CA ILE A 163 -15.79 -26.30 -9.32
C ILE A 163 -16.48 -27.33 -10.19
N ASP A 164 -17.50 -28.00 -9.64
CA ASP A 164 -18.28 -28.99 -10.34
C ASP A 164 -19.38 -28.36 -11.23
N SER A 165 -19.95 -29.15 -12.12
CA SER A 165 -20.98 -28.69 -13.06
C SER A 165 -22.26 -28.26 -12.36
N LYS A 166 -22.63 -28.91 -11.25
CA LYS A 166 -23.85 -28.57 -10.47
C LYS A 166 -23.74 -27.17 -9.87
N THR A 167 -22.55 -26.82 -9.35
CA THR A 167 -22.27 -25.49 -8.80
C THR A 167 -22.38 -24.44 -9.92
N ILE A 168 -21.86 -24.71 -11.11
CA ILE A 168 -21.97 -23.81 -12.27
C ILE A 168 -23.44 -23.63 -12.68
N GLU A 169 -24.23 -24.70 -12.77
CA GLU A 169 -25.65 -24.65 -13.10
C GLU A 169 -26.46 -23.88 -12.05
N ALA A 170 -26.17 -24.10 -10.78
CA ALA A 170 -26.82 -23.37 -9.69
C ALA A 170 -26.53 -21.87 -9.79
N TYR A 171 -25.25 -21.47 -9.95
CA TYR A 171 -24.88 -20.06 -10.11
C TYR A 171 -25.54 -19.43 -11.33
N TYR A 172 -25.57 -20.13 -12.45
CA TYR A 172 -26.22 -19.65 -13.67
C TYR A 172 -27.71 -19.37 -13.44
N ARG A 173 -28.43 -20.33 -12.86
CA ARG A 173 -29.87 -20.21 -12.59
C ARG A 173 -30.20 -19.16 -11.55
N ASP A 174 -29.46 -19.14 -10.43
CA ASP A 174 -29.85 -18.43 -9.21
C ASP A 174 -29.23 -17.02 -9.15
N GLN A 175 -28.14 -16.77 -9.90
CA GLN A 175 -27.45 -15.48 -9.87
C GLN A 175 -27.28 -14.83 -11.24
N PHE A 176 -26.80 -15.60 -12.24
CA PHE A 176 -26.48 -15.02 -13.55
C PHE A 176 -27.73 -14.59 -14.31
N VAL A 177 -28.70 -15.49 -14.49
CA VAL A 177 -29.94 -15.23 -15.24
C VAL A 177 -30.78 -14.11 -14.62
N PRO A 178 -30.98 -14.03 -13.28
CA PRO A 178 -31.69 -12.90 -12.67
C PRO A 178 -31.00 -11.56 -12.90
N LYS A 179 -29.67 -11.49 -12.78
CA LYS A 179 -28.90 -10.26 -13.05
C LYS A 179 -28.99 -9.86 -14.52
N LEU A 180 -28.94 -10.82 -15.44
CA LEU A 180 -29.07 -10.57 -16.86
C LEU A 180 -30.44 -9.96 -17.20
N LYS A 181 -31.53 -10.52 -16.65
CA LYS A 181 -32.89 -9.99 -16.81
C LYS A 181 -33.06 -8.58 -16.24
N GLN A 182 -32.47 -8.31 -15.07
CA GLN A 182 -32.48 -6.97 -14.46
C GLN A 182 -31.78 -5.92 -15.32
N SER A 183 -30.72 -6.30 -16.05
CA SER A 183 -30.00 -5.40 -16.96
C SER A 183 -30.68 -5.21 -18.32
N GLY A 184 -31.76 -5.92 -18.58
CA GLY A 184 -32.44 -5.89 -19.87
C GLY A 184 -31.67 -6.58 -21.02
N ALA A 185 -30.63 -7.34 -20.69
CA ALA A 185 -29.84 -8.04 -21.70
C ALA A 185 -30.53 -9.32 -22.16
N ALA A 186 -30.23 -9.77 -23.39
CA ALA A 186 -30.75 -10.99 -23.96
C ALA A 186 -30.30 -12.24 -23.20
N ASP A 187 -31.13 -13.28 -23.18
CA ASP A 187 -30.76 -14.57 -22.58
C ASP A 187 -29.54 -15.16 -23.28
N VAL A 188 -28.55 -15.57 -22.48
CA VAL A 188 -27.31 -16.20 -22.94
C VAL A 188 -27.31 -17.65 -22.43
N PRO A 189 -27.19 -18.65 -23.34
CA PRO A 189 -27.18 -20.07 -22.95
C PRO A 189 -26.02 -20.41 -22.00
N LEU A 190 -26.26 -21.32 -21.04
CA LEU A 190 -25.24 -21.78 -20.09
C LEU A 190 -23.95 -22.25 -20.78
N ALA A 191 -24.08 -22.94 -21.94
CA ALA A 191 -22.94 -23.43 -22.69
C ALA A 191 -21.93 -22.34 -23.09
N GLU A 192 -22.40 -21.12 -23.36
CA GLU A 192 -21.57 -19.99 -23.78
C GLU A 192 -20.87 -19.31 -22.61
N VAL A 193 -21.44 -19.41 -21.40
CA VAL A 193 -20.94 -18.70 -20.22
C VAL A 193 -20.36 -19.62 -19.15
N SER A 194 -20.47 -20.94 -19.30
CA SER A 194 -20.05 -21.92 -18.27
C SER A 194 -18.58 -21.78 -17.89
N SER A 195 -17.67 -21.51 -18.85
CA SER A 195 -16.25 -21.30 -18.58
C SER A 195 -16.00 -20.00 -17.79
N LYS A 196 -16.75 -18.94 -18.11
CA LYS A 196 -16.66 -17.66 -17.38
C LYS A 196 -17.23 -17.79 -15.98
N ILE A 197 -18.34 -18.50 -15.81
CA ILE A 197 -18.94 -18.77 -14.48
C ILE A 197 -17.96 -19.59 -13.64
N ARG A 198 -17.35 -20.62 -14.23
CA ARG A 198 -16.31 -21.41 -13.52
C ARG A 198 -15.17 -20.52 -13.05
N GLU A 199 -14.67 -19.62 -13.88
CA GLU A 199 -13.58 -18.72 -13.49
C GLU A 199 -14.01 -17.79 -12.36
N VAL A 200 -15.22 -17.20 -12.40
CA VAL A 200 -15.78 -16.37 -11.33
C VAL A 200 -15.85 -17.16 -10.02
N LEU A 201 -16.38 -18.37 -10.06
CA LEU A 201 -16.51 -19.23 -8.87
C LEU A 201 -15.14 -19.67 -8.34
N THR A 202 -14.18 -19.96 -9.24
CA THR A 202 -12.79 -20.24 -8.85
C THR A 202 -12.19 -19.06 -8.14
N GLN A 203 -12.33 -17.85 -8.67
CA GLN A 203 -11.80 -16.64 -8.05
C GLN A 203 -12.45 -16.36 -6.69
N GLN A 204 -13.77 -16.55 -6.55
CA GLN A 204 -14.46 -16.44 -5.27
C GLN A 204 -13.89 -17.43 -4.24
N LYS A 205 -13.67 -18.68 -4.67
CA LYS A 205 -13.12 -19.71 -3.78
C LYS A 205 -11.67 -19.44 -3.38
N VAL A 206 -10.84 -18.96 -4.32
CA VAL A 206 -9.47 -18.51 -4.02
C VAL A 206 -9.51 -17.37 -3.00
N SER A 207 -10.42 -16.40 -3.11
CA SER A 207 -10.56 -15.32 -2.16
C SER A 207 -10.97 -15.80 -0.75
N GLU A 208 -11.88 -16.77 -0.65
CA GLU A 208 -12.24 -17.40 0.63
C GLU A 208 -11.03 -18.12 1.27
N LEU A 209 -10.29 -18.89 0.46
CA LEU A 209 -9.09 -19.59 0.92
C LEU A 209 -7.98 -18.61 1.34
N LEU A 210 -7.86 -17.46 0.65
CA LEU A 210 -6.91 -16.42 1.01
C LEU A 210 -7.23 -15.84 2.40
N VAL A 211 -8.49 -15.54 2.68
CA VAL A 211 -8.90 -15.04 4.01
C VAL A 211 -8.51 -16.05 5.10
N SER A 212 -8.80 -17.33 4.89
CA SER A 212 -8.44 -18.39 5.85
C SER A 212 -6.92 -18.54 6.01
N TRP A 213 -6.19 -18.44 4.91
CA TRP A 213 -4.73 -18.53 4.93
C TRP A 213 -4.10 -17.33 5.67
N LEU A 214 -4.58 -16.11 5.40
CA LEU A 214 -4.13 -14.91 6.11
C LEU A 214 -4.41 -14.99 7.61
N GLN A 215 -5.58 -15.52 8.01
CA GLN A 215 -5.90 -15.78 9.42
C GLN A 215 -4.88 -16.73 10.06
N THR A 216 -4.52 -17.80 9.35
CA THR A 216 -3.49 -18.74 9.81
C THR A 216 -2.13 -18.05 9.94
N LEU A 217 -1.69 -17.31 8.91
CA LEU A 217 -0.42 -16.58 8.93
C LEU A 217 -0.37 -15.57 10.08
N ARG A 218 -1.47 -14.87 10.34
CA ARG A 218 -1.57 -13.92 11.48
C ARG A 218 -1.52 -14.62 12.83
N SER A 219 -2.11 -15.81 12.96
CA SER A 219 -2.10 -16.57 14.21
C SER A 219 -0.76 -17.27 14.50
N GLU A 220 -0.01 -17.62 13.47
CA GLU A 220 1.31 -18.24 13.57
C GLU A 220 2.45 -17.21 13.63
N GLY A 221 2.21 -16.01 13.11
CA GLY A 221 3.19 -14.92 13.04
C GLY A 221 3.19 -14.04 14.28
N ASP A 222 4.32 -13.37 14.54
CA ASP A 222 4.45 -12.33 15.55
C ASP A 222 4.03 -10.98 14.96
N VAL A 223 2.74 -10.61 15.12
CA VAL A 223 2.19 -9.33 14.66
C VAL A 223 1.93 -8.44 15.86
N HIS A 224 2.66 -7.33 15.95
CA HIS A 224 2.51 -6.36 17.02
C HIS A 224 2.16 -4.97 16.47
N ILE A 225 1.06 -4.36 16.98
CA ILE A 225 0.64 -3.00 16.68
C ILE A 225 0.76 -2.18 17.96
N PRO A 226 1.67 -1.16 18.05
CA PRO A 226 1.84 -0.36 19.25
C PRO A 226 0.53 0.33 19.66
N GLY A 227 0.14 0.18 20.94
CA GLY A 227 -1.09 0.76 21.49
C GLY A 227 -2.34 -0.10 21.33
N VAL A 228 -2.27 -1.24 20.65
CA VAL A 228 -3.29 -2.27 20.67
C VAL A 228 -2.81 -3.38 21.60
N THR A 229 -3.34 -3.44 22.82
CA THR A 229 -3.12 -4.60 23.69
C THR A 229 -3.73 -5.83 23.02
N PRO A 230 -3.01 -6.98 22.97
CA PRO A 230 -3.62 -8.23 22.50
C PRO A 230 -4.90 -8.47 23.27
N SER A 231 -6.00 -8.73 22.54
CA SER A 231 -7.27 -9.09 23.17
C SER A 231 -7.05 -10.38 23.99
N ALA A 232 -7.50 -10.41 25.24
CA ALA A 232 -7.35 -11.54 26.17
C ALA A 232 -8.00 -12.87 25.70
N ASN A 233 -8.41 -12.94 24.42
CA ASN A 233 -8.98 -14.12 23.76
C ASN A 233 -8.01 -14.76 22.74
N ASP A 234 -6.72 -14.41 22.75
CA ASP A 234 -5.73 -15.10 21.92
C ASP A 234 -5.36 -16.44 22.63
N PRO A 235 -5.64 -17.61 22.05
CA PRO A 235 -5.43 -18.90 22.70
C PRO A 235 -3.95 -19.27 22.95
N GLY A 236 -3.02 -18.37 22.61
CA GLY A 236 -1.56 -18.56 22.74
C GLY A 236 -0.96 -18.12 24.09
N VAL A 237 -1.69 -17.50 25.02
CA VAL A 237 -1.15 -17.03 26.30
C VAL A 237 -1.77 -17.83 27.47
N GLN A 238 -1.68 -19.16 27.40
CA GLN A 238 -1.83 -20.03 28.59
C GLN A 238 -0.68 -21.03 28.58
N SER A 239 0.30 -20.72 29.40
CA SER A 239 1.21 -21.62 30.10
C SER A 239 2.67 -21.13 30.05
N GLN A 240 3.04 -20.34 31.06
CA GLN A 240 4.22 -20.67 31.90
C GLN A 240 3.95 -20.20 33.31
#